data_ccf1ea497b0d2ca221f2cc9ecb885525
#
_entry.id   ccf1ea497b0d2ca221f2cc9ecb885525
#
_cell.length_a   1.000
_cell.length_b   1.000
_cell.length_c   1.000
_cell.angle_alpha   90.00
_cell.angle_beta   90.00
_cell.angle_gamma   90.00
#
_symmetry.space_group_name_H-M   'P 1'
#
loop_
_entity.id
_entity.type
_entity.pdbx_description
1 polymer ?
#
loop_
_entity_poly.entity_id
_entity_poly.type
_entity_poly.pdbx_seq_one_letter_code
_entity_poly.pdbx_strand_id
1 'polypeptide(L)'
;MRPLYLRYKLSFRDLVEMMAERGLSLAHTTIMRWVRRYASEFVKRWNRFGRSCGRSWRVDETYIKVRGQWVYLYRAVDKAGQTIDFRLSRTRDVAAAKAFFKKAISHEGRPPHTITLDGYAASHRAVREMRDDELLPKRMKLRSSKYLNNLIEQDHRGIKSRTHPMLGFKNFASAANAIAGVELLRRIHKRQFALSRLRRRGQAAPAIWNAVLAA
;
A
#
# COMPACT_ATOMS: atom_id res chain seq x y z
N MET A 1 -13.23 -16.88 -2.74
CA MET A 1 -12.20 -17.16 -1.71
C MET A 1 -11.71 -15.83 -1.14
N ARG A 2 -11.81 -15.62 0.18
CA ARG A 2 -11.28 -14.38 0.80
C ARG A 2 -9.75 -14.40 0.71
N PRO A 3 -9.08 -13.25 0.60
CA PRO A 3 -7.62 -13.20 0.54
C PRO A 3 -7.01 -13.46 1.93
N LEU A 4 -7.14 -14.68 2.43
CA LEU A 4 -6.69 -15.10 3.76
C LEU A 4 -5.21 -14.79 3.97
N TYR A 5 -4.37 -15.08 2.98
CA TYR A 5 -2.95 -14.79 3.00
C TYR A 5 -2.63 -13.30 3.23
N LEU A 6 -3.40 -12.40 2.60
CA LEU A 6 -3.18 -10.96 2.72
C LEU A 6 -3.72 -10.40 4.04
N ARG A 7 -4.75 -11.04 4.62
CA ARG A 7 -5.42 -10.58 5.84
C ARG A 7 -4.79 -11.11 7.12
N TYR A 8 -4.42 -12.38 7.13
CA TYR A 8 -3.89 -13.05 8.32
C TYR A 8 -2.39 -13.28 8.21
N LYS A 9 -1.73 -13.50 9.33
CA LYS A 9 -0.28 -13.79 9.41
C LYS A 9 -0.01 -15.27 9.09
N LEU A 10 -0.52 -15.74 7.97
CA LEU A 10 -0.41 -17.13 7.55
C LEU A 10 0.64 -17.25 6.44
N SER A 11 1.44 -18.33 6.50
CA SER A 11 2.27 -18.74 5.39
C SER A 11 1.44 -19.44 4.30
N PHE A 12 2.03 -19.70 3.15
CA PHE A 12 1.36 -20.52 2.13
C PHE A 12 1.20 -21.99 2.61
N ARG A 13 2.07 -22.46 3.49
CA ARG A 13 1.98 -23.82 4.05
C ARG A 13 0.83 -23.94 5.03
N ASP A 14 0.67 -22.96 5.93
CA ASP A 14 -0.48 -22.92 6.85
C ASP A 14 -1.80 -22.93 6.07
N LEU A 15 -1.86 -22.21 4.92
CA LEU A 15 -3.04 -22.21 4.07
C LEU A 15 -3.28 -23.57 3.38
N VAL A 16 -2.24 -24.30 3.02
CA VAL A 16 -2.36 -25.68 2.50
C VAL A 16 -2.98 -26.58 3.55
N GLU A 17 -2.48 -26.54 4.78
CA GLU A 17 -3.01 -27.30 5.91
C GLU A 17 -4.48 -26.98 6.17
N MET A 18 -4.81 -25.69 6.32
CA MET A 18 -6.19 -25.23 6.49
C MET A 18 -7.14 -25.64 5.36
N MET A 19 -6.64 -25.77 4.11
CA MET A 19 -7.44 -26.25 2.98
C MET A 19 -7.61 -27.77 3.01
N ALA A 20 -6.55 -28.50 3.40
CA ALA A 20 -6.62 -29.95 3.55
C ALA A 20 -7.64 -30.37 4.60
N GLU A 21 -7.75 -29.67 5.75
CA GLU A 21 -8.80 -29.87 6.76
C GLU A 21 -10.22 -29.70 6.20
N ARG A 22 -10.38 -29.01 5.08
CA ARG A 22 -11.65 -28.78 4.37
C ARG A 22 -11.83 -29.65 3.14
N GLY A 23 -11.02 -30.72 3.03
CA GLY A 23 -11.04 -31.67 1.92
C GLY A 23 -10.46 -31.11 0.60
N LEU A 24 -9.72 -29.98 0.65
CA LEU A 24 -9.09 -29.39 -0.53
C LEU A 24 -7.59 -29.61 -0.53
N SER A 25 -7.11 -30.58 -1.30
CA SER A 25 -5.68 -30.82 -1.46
C SER A 25 -5.08 -29.86 -2.50
N LEU A 26 -4.21 -28.95 -2.05
CA LEU A 26 -3.59 -27.91 -2.87
C LEU A 26 -2.10 -27.81 -2.57
N ALA A 27 -1.28 -27.63 -3.62
CA ALA A 27 0.12 -27.29 -3.43
C ALA A 27 0.29 -25.81 -3.03
N HIS A 28 1.26 -25.50 -2.16
CA HIS A 28 1.57 -24.11 -1.76
C HIS A 28 1.90 -23.20 -2.97
N THR A 29 2.48 -23.78 -4.04
CA THR A 29 2.76 -23.06 -5.31
C THR A 29 1.49 -22.63 -6.01
N THR A 30 0.40 -23.39 -5.91
CA THR A 30 -0.91 -23.03 -6.46
C THR A 30 -1.47 -21.80 -5.75
N ILE A 31 -1.42 -21.78 -4.41
CA ILE A 31 -1.84 -20.61 -3.61
C ILE A 31 -0.98 -19.40 -3.96
N MET A 32 0.34 -19.57 -4.09
CA MET A 32 1.25 -18.51 -4.50
C MET A 32 0.89 -17.93 -5.88
N ARG A 33 0.58 -18.79 -6.87
CA ARG A 33 0.13 -18.35 -8.21
C ARG A 33 -1.17 -17.56 -8.11
N TRP A 34 -2.12 -17.99 -7.31
CA TRP A 34 -3.37 -17.27 -7.09
C TRP A 34 -3.15 -15.90 -6.45
N VAL A 35 -2.33 -15.80 -5.42
CA VAL A 35 -2.00 -14.50 -4.82
C VAL A 35 -1.37 -13.56 -5.83
N ARG A 36 -0.42 -14.05 -6.64
CA ARG A 36 0.23 -13.25 -7.69
C ARG A 36 -0.75 -12.78 -8.77
N ARG A 37 -1.67 -13.64 -9.19
CA ARG A 37 -2.65 -13.34 -10.24
C ARG A 37 -3.75 -12.40 -9.73
N TYR A 38 -4.34 -12.72 -8.59
CA TYR A 38 -5.57 -12.06 -8.14
C TYR A 38 -5.32 -10.83 -7.28
N ALA A 39 -4.15 -10.66 -6.62
CA ALA A 39 -3.90 -9.48 -5.81
C ALA A 39 -3.93 -8.20 -6.65
N SER A 40 -3.30 -8.21 -7.83
CA SER A 40 -3.31 -7.07 -8.75
C SER A 40 -4.71 -6.76 -9.29
N GLU A 41 -5.47 -7.80 -9.62
CA GLU A 41 -6.86 -7.64 -10.11
C GLU A 41 -7.77 -7.08 -9.01
N PHE A 42 -7.63 -7.53 -7.77
CA PHE A 42 -8.36 -6.97 -6.62
C PHE A 42 -8.04 -5.50 -6.44
N VAL A 43 -6.76 -5.12 -6.47
CA VAL A 43 -6.34 -3.72 -6.36
C VAL A 43 -6.98 -2.88 -7.46
N LYS A 44 -6.92 -3.35 -8.71
CA LYS A 44 -7.50 -2.64 -9.87
C LYS A 44 -9.01 -2.40 -9.71
N ARG A 45 -9.76 -3.44 -9.33
CA ARG A 45 -11.22 -3.34 -9.16
C ARG A 45 -11.60 -2.46 -7.99
N TRP A 46 -10.98 -2.60 -6.84
CA TRP A 46 -11.26 -1.79 -5.66
C TRP A 46 -10.91 -0.31 -5.87
N ASN A 47 -9.85 0.00 -6.61
CA ASN A 47 -9.44 1.39 -6.87
C ASN A 47 -10.51 2.20 -7.63
N ARG A 48 -11.42 1.58 -8.37
CA ARG A 48 -12.57 2.26 -9.01
C ARG A 48 -13.49 2.93 -7.99
N PHE A 49 -13.49 2.45 -6.76
CA PHE A 49 -14.32 2.97 -5.67
C PHE A 49 -13.51 3.80 -4.66
N GLY A 50 -12.25 4.09 -4.94
CA GLY A 50 -11.38 4.85 -4.07
C GLY A 50 -11.92 6.25 -3.78
N ARG A 51 -11.76 6.71 -2.53
CA ARG A 51 -12.01 8.08 -2.12
C ARG A 51 -10.71 8.84 -2.10
N SER A 52 -10.72 10.09 -2.54
CA SER A 52 -9.56 10.98 -2.41
C SER A 52 -9.23 11.25 -0.96
N CYS A 53 -7.94 11.27 -0.65
CA CYS A 53 -7.41 11.56 0.66
C CYS A 53 -7.26 13.06 0.92
N GLY A 54 -6.94 13.43 2.16
CA GLY A 54 -6.63 14.80 2.54
C GLY A 54 -5.35 15.31 1.87
N ARG A 55 -5.23 16.61 1.68
CA ARG A 55 -4.10 17.26 0.99
C ARG A 55 -2.89 17.58 1.88
N SER A 56 -2.89 17.16 3.13
CA SER A 56 -1.73 17.27 4.03
C SER A 56 -1.10 15.88 4.18
N TRP A 57 0.02 15.67 3.52
CA TRP A 57 0.69 14.38 3.42
C TRP A 57 1.81 14.25 4.43
N ARG A 58 1.91 13.10 5.07
CA ARG A 58 3.07 12.64 5.83
C ARG A 58 3.70 11.51 5.06
N VAL A 59 4.97 11.66 4.76
CA VAL A 59 5.72 10.74 3.89
C VAL A 59 6.93 10.23 4.65
N ASP A 60 7.14 8.94 4.59
CA ASP A 60 8.27 8.26 5.20
C ASP A 60 8.60 6.98 4.44
N GLU A 61 9.81 6.46 4.62
CA GLU A 61 10.26 5.20 4.04
C GLU A 61 10.49 4.15 5.11
N THR A 62 10.21 2.90 4.76
CA THR A 62 10.57 1.74 5.57
C THR A 62 11.25 0.68 4.71
N TYR A 63 11.77 -0.37 5.34
CA TYR A 63 12.56 -1.41 4.67
C TYR A 63 11.79 -2.71 4.59
N ILE A 64 11.99 -3.42 3.46
CA ILE A 64 11.47 -4.77 3.23
C ILE A 64 12.60 -5.63 2.68
N LYS A 65 12.70 -6.89 3.13
CA LYS A 65 13.73 -7.81 2.68
C LYS A 65 13.29 -8.55 1.42
N VAL A 66 14.10 -8.45 0.35
CA VAL A 66 13.88 -9.15 -0.92
C VAL A 66 15.18 -9.82 -1.36
N ARG A 67 15.19 -11.14 -1.47
CA ARG A 67 16.40 -11.94 -1.74
C ARG A 67 17.56 -11.64 -0.78
N GLY A 68 17.26 -11.47 0.50
CA GLY A 68 18.29 -11.11 1.47
C GLY A 68 18.70 -9.64 1.47
N GLN A 69 18.35 -8.85 0.45
CA GLN A 69 18.68 -7.44 0.33
C GLN A 69 17.55 -6.54 0.82
N TRP A 70 17.89 -5.40 1.41
CA TRP A 70 16.94 -4.39 1.82
C TRP A 70 16.50 -3.57 0.60
N VAL A 71 15.18 -3.45 0.43
CA VAL A 71 14.53 -2.54 -0.51
C VAL A 71 13.66 -1.56 0.27
N TYR A 72 13.35 -0.42 -0.33
CA TYR A 72 12.69 0.70 0.32
C TYR A 72 11.22 0.73 -0.06
N LEU A 73 10.35 0.89 0.92
CA LEU A 73 8.93 1.11 0.74
C LEU A 73 8.59 2.55 1.13
N TYR A 74 8.47 3.40 0.12
CA TYR A 74 7.93 4.75 0.26
C TYR A 74 6.45 4.69 0.52
N ARG A 75 5.98 5.51 1.46
CA ARG A 75 4.56 5.57 1.81
C ARG A 75 4.15 6.99 2.15
N ALA A 76 2.88 7.30 1.87
CA ALA A 76 2.26 8.54 2.30
C ALA A 76 0.90 8.25 2.96
N VAL A 77 0.62 8.96 4.04
CA VAL A 77 -0.69 9.01 4.69
C VAL A 77 -1.12 10.47 4.84
N ASP A 78 -2.42 10.71 4.87
CA ASP A 78 -2.93 12.05 5.18
C ASP A 78 -2.97 12.31 6.70
N LYS A 79 -3.47 13.50 7.07
CA LYS A 79 -3.62 13.92 8.48
C LYS A 79 -4.55 13.00 9.29
N ALA A 80 -5.51 12.33 8.63
CA ALA A 80 -6.43 11.38 9.26
C ALA A 80 -5.88 9.95 9.28
N GLY A 81 -4.64 9.72 8.79
CA GLY A 81 -4.02 8.40 8.70
C GLY A 81 -4.52 7.56 7.51
N GLN A 82 -5.26 8.17 6.58
CA GLN A 82 -5.69 7.50 5.35
C GLN A 82 -4.48 7.29 4.43
N THR A 83 -4.38 6.11 3.82
CA THR A 83 -3.28 5.80 2.89
C THR A 83 -3.47 6.53 1.58
N ILE A 84 -2.53 7.39 1.22
CA ILE A 84 -2.50 8.12 -0.06
C ILE A 84 -1.96 7.20 -1.15
N ASP A 85 -0.71 6.77 -1.00
CA ASP A 85 -0.10 5.81 -1.91
C ASP A 85 1.15 5.19 -1.28
N PHE A 86 1.70 4.19 -1.97
CA PHE A 86 2.96 3.52 -1.62
C PHE A 86 3.72 3.13 -2.88
N ARG A 87 5.04 3.01 -2.75
CA ARG A 87 5.93 2.56 -3.84
C ARG A 87 7.10 1.76 -3.29
N LEU A 88 7.30 0.56 -3.79
CA LEU A 88 8.51 -0.21 -3.55
C LEU A 88 9.62 0.25 -4.50
N SER A 89 10.81 0.48 -3.98
CA SER A 89 12.00 0.88 -4.76
C SER A 89 13.23 0.09 -4.34
N ARG A 90 14.13 -0.16 -5.28
CA ARG A 90 15.44 -0.78 -4.99
C ARG A 90 16.42 0.22 -4.38
N THR A 91 16.23 1.49 -4.69
CA THR A 91 17.10 2.61 -4.27
C THR A 91 16.36 3.56 -3.34
N ARG A 92 17.12 4.27 -2.51
CA ARG A 92 16.64 5.34 -1.65
C ARG A 92 17.36 6.63 -2.06
N ASP A 93 16.96 7.18 -3.19
CA ASP A 93 17.56 8.35 -3.81
C ASP A 93 16.50 9.37 -4.26
N VAL A 94 16.96 10.48 -4.82
CA VAL A 94 16.09 11.56 -5.31
C VAL A 94 15.16 11.06 -6.42
N ALA A 95 15.66 10.22 -7.32
CA ALA A 95 14.86 9.70 -8.44
C ALA A 95 13.73 8.78 -7.95
N ALA A 96 14.02 7.90 -6.97
CA ALA A 96 13.01 7.04 -6.35
C ALA A 96 11.94 7.85 -5.62
N ALA A 97 12.32 8.89 -4.88
CA ALA A 97 11.40 9.80 -4.20
C ALA A 97 10.54 10.59 -5.20
N LYS A 98 11.13 11.17 -6.26
CA LYS A 98 10.37 11.83 -7.34
C LYS A 98 9.37 10.88 -7.99
N ALA A 99 9.77 9.64 -8.29
CA ALA A 99 8.90 8.63 -8.88
C ALA A 99 7.74 8.25 -7.94
N PHE A 100 7.97 8.21 -6.63
CA PHE A 100 6.91 8.02 -5.64
C PHE A 100 5.93 9.20 -5.61
N PHE A 101 6.42 10.44 -5.52
CA PHE A 101 5.55 11.62 -5.50
C PHE A 101 4.73 11.76 -6.77
N LYS A 102 5.33 11.57 -7.96
CA LYS A 102 4.61 11.58 -9.24
C LYS A 102 3.47 10.56 -9.25
N LYS A 103 3.73 9.33 -8.80
CA LYS A 103 2.72 8.28 -8.68
C LYS A 103 1.59 8.69 -7.72
N ALA A 104 1.90 9.20 -6.53
CA ALA A 104 0.92 9.60 -5.54
C ALA A 104 0.05 10.78 -6.01
N ILE A 105 0.63 11.77 -6.68
CA ILE A 105 -0.10 12.91 -7.27
C ILE A 105 -1.04 12.42 -8.37
N SER A 106 -0.56 11.55 -9.27
CA SER A 106 -1.38 10.96 -10.33
C SER A 106 -2.56 10.15 -9.77
N HIS A 107 -2.32 9.38 -8.69
CA HIS A 107 -3.36 8.59 -8.03
C HIS A 107 -4.45 9.47 -7.37
N GLU A 108 -4.05 10.56 -6.71
CA GLU A 108 -4.99 11.49 -6.07
C GLU A 108 -5.62 12.50 -7.04
N GLY A 109 -5.10 12.62 -8.27
CA GLY A 109 -5.55 13.55 -9.29
C GLY A 109 -5.23 15.03 -8.99
N ARG A 110 -4.51 15.29 -7.89
CA ARG A 110 -4.18 16.66 -7.45
C ARG A 110 -2.96 16.69 -6.52
N PRO A 111 -2.15 17.76 -6.56
CA PRO A 111 -1.01 17.90 -5.66
C PRO A 111 -1.43 18.22 -4.23
N PRO A 112 -0.59 17.89 -3.23
CA PRO A 112 -0.81 18.24 -1.83
C PRO A 112 -0.65 19.74 -1.58
N HIS A 113 -1.26 20.22 -0.47
CA HIS A 113 -0.99 21.56 0.09
C HIS A 113 0.23 21.55 1.02
N THR A 114 0.46 20.43 1.70
CA THR A 114 1.54 20.28 2.66
C THR A 114 2.15 18.90 2.51
N ILE A 115 3.47 18.82 2.48
CA ILE A 115 4.23 17.58 2.61
C ILE A 115 5.06 17.69 3.90
N THR A 116 4.92 16.72 4.77
CA THR A 116 5.76 16.55 5.97
C THR A 116 6.66 15.34 5.74
N LEU A 117 7.97 15.55 5.85
CA LEU A 117 9.01 14.54 5.70
C LEU A 117 9.75 14.36 7.04
N ASP A 118 10.45 13.24 7.17
CA ASP A 118 11.55 13.10 8.13
C ASP A 118 12.77 13.94 7.69
N GLY A 119 13.90 13.78 8.38
CA GLY A 119 15.15 14.51 8.05
C GLY A 119 15.92 13.98 6.83
N TYR A 120 15.36 13.04 6.04
CA TYR A 120 16.11 12.43 4.94
C TYR A 120 16.29 13.38 3.75
N ALA A 121 17.56 13.73 3.47
CA ALA A 121 17.92 14.77 2.52
C ALA A 121 17.44 14.52 1.08
N ALA A 122 17.43 13.26 0.61
CA ALA A 122 17.01 12.94 -0.76
C ALA A 122 15.52 13.20 -1.00
N SER A 123 14.66 12.91 -0.02
CA SER A 123 13.21 13.18 -0.11
C SER A 123 12.94 14.69 -0.11
N HIS A 124 13.67 15.46 0.71
CA HIS A 124 13.60 16.93 0.69
C HIS A 124 14.09 17.53 -0.63
N ARG A 125 15.20 17.01 -1.17
CA ARG A 125 15.75 17.42 -2.46
C ARG A 125 14.75 17.11 -3.59
N ALA A 126 14.16 15.92 -3.59
CA ALA A 126 13.14 15.52 -4.58
C ALA A 126 11.97 16.50 -4.62
N VAL A 127 11.44 16.91 -3.45
CA VAL A 127 10.32 17.86 -3.37
C VAL A 127 10.73 19.24 -3.87
N ARG A 128 11.95 19.72 -3.57
CA ARG A 128 12.47 21.01 -4.07
C ARG A 128 12.59 21.01 -5.58
N GLU A 129 13.29 20.01 -6.15
CA GLU A 129 13.44 19.87 -7.59
C GLU A 129 12.08 19.72 -8.31
N MET A 130 11.11 18.97 -7.74
CA MET A 130 9.76 18.89 -8.32
C MET A 130 8.97 20.20 -8.25
N ARG A 131 9.29 21.07 -7.31
CA ARG A 131 8.73 22.42 -7.25
C ARG A 131 9.34 23.33 -8.32
N ASP A 132 10.65 23.22 -8.54
CA ASP A 132 11.38 23.94 -9.57
C ASP A 132 10.96 23.48 -10.96
N ASP A 133 10.70 22.18 -11.14
CA ASP A 133 10.11 21.56 -12.35
C ASP A 133 8.59 21.85 -12.53
N GLU A 134 7.98 22.70 -11.69
CA GLU A 134 6.54 23.05 -11.68
C GLU A 134 5.56 21.87 -11.50
N LEU A 135 6.06 20.69 -11.10
CA LEU A 135 5.26 19.50 -10.80
C LEU A 135 4.54 19.60 -9.44
N LEU A 136 4.98 20.51 -8.59
CA LEU A 136 4.37 20.86 -7.32
C LEU A 136 4.12 22.36 -7.25
N PRO A 137 2.99 22.81 -6.67
CA PRO A 137 2.69 24.24 -6.55
C PRO A 137 3.76 24.98 -5.73
N LYS A 138 4.21 26.14 -6.19
CA LYS A 138 5.20 27.01 -5.49
C LYS A 138 4.77 27.31 -4.04
N ARG A 139 3.46 27.51 -3.80
CA ARG A 139 2.86 27.79 -2.47
C ARG A 139 2.70 26.55 -1.57
N MET A 140 3.01 25.34 -2.04
CA MET A 140 2.94 24.13 -1.22
C MET A 140 3.91 24.22 -0.05
N LYS A 141 3.46 23.88 1.17
CA LYS A 141 4.28 23.90 2.39
C LYS A 141 5.07 22.61 2.52
N LEU A 142 6.41 22.71 2.54
CA LEU A 142 7.30 21.61 2.91
C LEU A 142 7.67 21.76 4.38
N ARG A 143 7.44 20.70 5.17
CA ARG A 143 7.79 20.63 6.60
C ARG A 143 8.77 19.50 6.84
N SER A 144 9.74 19.75 7.72
CA SER A 144 10.59 18.70 8.29
C SER A 144 10.17 18.51 9.75
N SER A 145 9.84 17.28 10.15
CA SER A 145 9.49 17.01 11.53
C SER A 145 9.69 15.55 11.88
N LYS A 146 10.60 15.30 12.81
CA LYS A 146 10.87 13.99 13.38
C LYS A 146 9.69 13.48 14.22
N TYR A 147 8.94 14.38 14.88
CA TYR A 147 7.89 14.03 15.84
C TYR A 147 6.48 13.91 15.23
N LEU A 148 6.23 14.44 14.05
CA LEU A 148 4.92 14.36 13.38
C LEU A 148 4.72 13.05 12.61
N ASN A 149 5.70 12.16 12.63
CA ASN A 149 5.69 10.91 11.87
C ASN A 149 5.05 9.72 12.62
N ASN A 150 4.60 9.88 13.86
CA ASN A 150 3.97 8.79 14.64
C ASN A 150 2.84 8.09 13.89
N LEU A 151 2.03 8.82 13.11
CA LEU A 151 0.94 8.23 12.32
C LEU A 151 1.45 7.30 11.22
N ILE A 152 2.49 7.71 10.49
CA ILE A 152 3.05 6.89 9.42
C ILE A 152 3.90 5.74 9.98
N GLU A 153 4.56 5.94 11.12
CA GLU A 153 5.28 4.88 11.83
C GLU A 153 4.34 3.77 12.30
N GLN A 154 3.19 4.12 12.90
CA GLN A 154 2.15 3.16 13.25
C GLN A 154 1.64 2.42 12.01
N ASP A 155 1.52 3.12 10.91
CA ASP A 155 1.11 2.55 9.64
C ASP A 155 2.18 1.59 9.09
N HIS A 156 3.48 1.89 9.24
CA HIS A 156 4.59 0.99 8.93
C HIS A 156 4.56 -0.30 9.77
N ARG A 157 4.28 -0.21 11.07
CA ARG A 157 4.14 -1.40 11.94
C ARG A 157 3.08 -2.35 11.41
N GLY A 158 1.97 -1.83 10.90
CA GLY A 158 0.92 -2.63 10.30
C GLY A 158 1.35 -3.38 9.05
N ILE A 159 2.24 -2.84 8.21
CA ILE A 159 2.85 -3.55 7.08
C ILE A 159 3.87 -4.57 7.56
N LYS A 160 4.81 -4.15 8.42
CA LYS A 160 5.85 -5.04 8.96
C LYS A 160 5.26 -6.27 9.65
N SER A 161 4.18 -6.10 10.42
CA SER A 161 3.50 -7.21 11.08
C SER A 161 2.94 -8.26 10.10
N ARG A 162 2.71 -7.88 8.83
CA ARG A 162 2.26 -8.78 7.76
C ARG A 162 3.41 -9.38 6.97
N THR A 163 4.45 -8.59 6.70
CA THR A 163 5.57 -9.02 5.87
C THR A 163 6.61 -9.83 6.65
N HIS A 164 6.72 -9.62 7.96
CA HIS A 164 7.67 -10.33 8.81
C HIS A 164 7.46 -11.87 8.81
N PRO A 165 6.23 -12.41 8.99
CA PRO A 165 5.99 -13.84 8.91
C PRO A 165 6.25 -14.46 7.53
N MET A 166 6.28 -13.63 6.48
CA MET A 166 6.58 -14.08 5.11
C MET A 166 8.07 -14.39 4.89
N LEU A 167 8.93 -14.19 5.92
CA LEU A 167 10.39 -14.45 5.90
C LEU A 167 11.13 -13.79 4.72
N GLY A 168 10.61 -12.65 4.24
CA GLY A 168 11.08 -11.94 3.07
C GLY A 168 10.50 -12.48 1.76
N PHE A 169 10.90 -11.86 0.67
CA PHE A 169 10.39 -12.18 -0.67
C PHE A 169 11.51 -12.69 -1.58
N LYS A 170 11.21 -13.72 -2.38
CA LYS A 170 12.16 -14.30 -3.34
C LYS A 170 12.43 -13.42 -4.56
N ASN A 171 11.54 -12.47 -4.89
CA ASN A 171 11.75 -11.51 -5.98
C ASN A 171 10.93 -10.23 -5.76
N PHE A 172 11.35 -9.17 -6.44
CA PHE A 172 10.78 -7.83 -6.32
C PHE A 172 9.31 -7.77 -6.77
N ALA A 173 8.95 -8.43 -7.86
CA ALA A 173 7.58 -8.42 -8.37
C ALA A 173 6.60 -9.11 -7.39
N SER A 174 7.01 -10.23 -6.79
CA SER A 174 6.21 -10.91 -5.75
C SER A 174 6.05 -10.05 -4.49
N ALA A 175 7.10 -9.32 -4.09
CA ALA A 175 7.04 -8.35 -3.00
C ALA A 175 6.05 -7.24 -3.31
N ALA A 176 6.16 -6.62 -4.49
CA ALA A 176 5.28 -5.53 -4.92
C ALA A 176 3.80 -5.97 -4.93
N ASN A 177 3.50 -7.14 -5.49
CA ASN A 177 2.13 -7.68 -5.54
C ASN A 177 1.57 -8.01 -4.14
N ALA A 178 2.36 -8.63 -3.28
CA ALA A 178 1.92 -8.96 -1.92
C ALA A 178 1.67 -7.68 -1.10
N ILE A 179 2.56 -6.69 -1.19
CA ILE A 179 2.42 -5.40 -0.52
C ILE A 179 1.19 -4.66 -1.04
N ALA A 180 0.96 -4.64 -2.36
CA ALA A 180 -0.23 -4.02 -2.94
C ALA A 180 -1.53 -4.65 -2.40
N GLY A 181 -1.57 -5.97 -2.26
CA GLY A 181 -2.69 -6.67 -1.66
C GLY A 181 -2.87 -6.36 -0.17
N VAL A 182 -1.78 -6.30 0.59
CA VAL A 182 -1.81 -5.91 2.02
C VAL A 182 -2.30 -4.47 2.18
N GLU A 183 -1.79 -3.54 1.37
CA GLU A 183 -2.24 -2.13 1.39
C GLU A 183 -3.71 -1.99 1.00
N LEU A 184 -4.18 -2.75 0.01
CA LEU A 184 -5.60 -2.78 -0.34
C LEU A 184 -6.46 -3.16 0.88
N LEU A 185 -6.12 -4.24 1.59
CA LEU A 185 -6.87 -4.66 2.77
C LEU A 185 -6.83 -3.61 3.89
N ARG A 186 -5.71 -2.93 4.06
CA ARG A 186 -5.60 -1.82 5.02
C ARG A 186 -6.51 -0.67 4.63
N ARG A 187 -6.54 -0.26 3.36
CA ARG A 187 -7.44 0.77 2.84
C ARG A 187 -8.92 0.38 3.01
N ILE A 188 -9.26 -0.88 2.81
CA ILE A 188 -10.62 -1.39 3.09
C ILE A 188 -10.95 -1.26 4.58
N HIS A 189 -10.02 -1.62 5.46
CA HIS A 189 -10.18 -1.49 6.91
C HIS A 189 -10.33 -0.04 7.36
N LYS A 190 -9.58 0.87 6.74
CA LYS A 190 -9.67 2.32 6.95
C LYS A 190 -10.93 2.94 6.28
N ARG A 191 -11.80 2.16 5.62
CA ARG A 191 -13.02 2.60 4.94
C ARG A 191 -12.75 3.64 3.83
N GLN A 192 -11.66 3.49 3.09
CA GLN A 192 -11.24 4.42 2.03
C GLN A 192 -11.95 4.21 0.68
N PHE A 193 -13.08 3.51 0.65
CA PHE A 193 -13.82 3.20 -0.57
C PHE A 193 -15.28 3.65 -0.49
N ALA A 194 -15.79 4.25 -1.58
CA ALA A 194 -17.17 4.70 -1.71
C ALA A 194 -18.06 3.56 -2.25
N LEU A 195 -18.57 2.73 -1.36
CA LEU A 195 -19.36 1.55 -1.71
C LEU A 195 -20.88 1.84 -1.82
N SER A 196 -21.31 3.08 -1.58
CA SER A 196 -22.71 3.50 -1.66
C SER A 196 -23.34 3.27 -3.04
N ARG A 197 -22.55 3.37 -4.10
CA ARG A 197 -22.97 3.10 -5.48
C ARG A 197 -23.36 1.64 -5.73
N LEU A 198 -22.87 0.71 -4.90
CA LEU A 198 -23.22 -0.71 -4.99
C LEU A 198 -24.60 -1.03 -4.33
N ARG A 199 -25.34 -0.01 -3.83
CA ARG A 199 -26.67 -0.08 -3.21
C ARG A 199 -26.85 -1.21 -2.18
N ARG A 200 -25.79 -1.55 -1.43
CA ARG A 200 -25.78 -2.70 -0.55
C ARG A 200 -25.52 -2.30 0.90
N ARG A 201 -26.44 -1.51 1.49
CA ARG A 201 -26.45 -1.26 2.94
C ARG A 201 -26.75 -2.56 3.68
N GLY A 202 -26.00 -2.86 4.74
CA GLY A 202 -26.28 -3.98 5.64
C GLY A 202 -25.79 -5.36 5.17
N GLN A 203 -25.08 -5.49 4.05
CA GLN A 203 -24.58 -6.78 3.60
C GLN A 203 -23.29 -7.20 4.29
N ALA A 204 -23.16 -8.52 4.53
CA ALA A 204 -21.93 -9.11 5.07
C ALA A 204 -20.74 -8.90 4.11
N ALA A 205 -19.53 -8.83 4.68
CA ALA A 205 -18.29 -8.62 3.93
C ALA A 205 -18.12 -9.50 2.66
N PRO A 206 -18.56 -10.79 2.62
CA PRO A 206 -18.52 -11.59 1.40
C PRO A 206 -19.33 -11.02 0.24
N ALA A 207 -20.51 -10.49 0.50
CA ALA A 207 -21.38 -9.94 -0.53
C ALA A 207 -20.81 -8.64 -1.13
N ILE A 208 -20.17 -7.80 -0.30
CA ILE A 208 -19.46 -6.60 -0.76
C ILE A 208 -18.29 -6.99 -1.67
N TRP A 209 -17.49 -8.00 -1.29
CA TRP A 209 -16.41 -8.50 -2.13
C TRP A 209 -16.89 -8.99 -3.48
N ASN A 210 -17.95 -9.80 -3.50
CA ASN A 210 -18.53 -10.32 -4.74
C ASN A 210 -19.05 -9.18 -5.63
N ALA A 211 -19.69 -8.17 -5.04
CA ALA A 211 -20.19 -7.01 -5.78
C ALA A 211 -19.07 -6.19 -6.42
N VAL A 212 -17.97 -5.93 -5.69
CA VAL A 212 -16.79 -5.22 -6.24
C VAL A 212 -16.09 -6.03 -7.33
N LEU A 213 -16.09 -7.36 -7.21
CA LEU A 213 -15.47 -8.25 -8.21
C LEU A 213 -16.34 -8.45 -9.44
N ALA A 214 -17.64 -8.23 -9.34
CA ALA A 214 -18.59 -8.32 -10.45
C ALA A 214 -18.75 -7.00 -11.24
N ALA A 215 -18.42 -5.86 -10.60
CA ALA A 215 -18.45 -4.52 -11.21
C ALA A 215 -17.20 -4.23 -12.04
#